data_98fd0062a81ee40cc4780cb9c9b5f5ee
#
_entry.id   98fd0062a81ee40cc4780cb9c9b5f5ee
#
_cell.length_a   1.000
_cell.length_b   1.000
_cell.length_c   1.000
_cell.angle_alpha   90.00
_cell.angle_beta   90.00
_cell.angle_gamma   90.00
#
_symmetry.space_group_name_H-M   'P 1'
#
loop_
_entity.id
_entity.type
_entity.pdbx_description
1 polymer ?
#
loop_
_entity_poly.entity_id
_entity_poly.type
_entity_poly.pdbx_seq_one_letter_code
_entity_poly.pdbx_strand_id
1 'polypeptide(L)'
;LKQECRFRYLVNKFHLMIKPKTLGKNNFLSRLDLTREEINHIFDLAESFKNKDLNVSFDNKVLGLIFDKASTRTRVSFQVAMSRLGGTTIDLNPNTSQIGRGEPIKDTARVLSKYCDALAIRTFDHHALEEYSRWSSKPVINALTDHEHPCQSLADFLTIKEYFGGFKNLIVTFIGDGNNVANSLILCGAILGVQVRVVTPKGFEPNPLIVKKAKEINK
;
A
#
# COMPACT_ATOMS: atom_id res chain seq x y z
N LEU A 1 -27.32 8.99 -30.18
CA LEU A 1 -26.47 10.18 -29.92
C LEU A 1 -27.02 11.11 -28.82
N LYS A 2 -28.33 11.41 -28.76
CA LYS A 2 -28.92 12.29 -27.73
C LYS A 2 -29.14 11.58 -26.37
N GLN A 3 -29.29 10.26 -26.32
CA GLN A 3 -29.43 9.49 -25.09
C GLN A 3 -28.09 9.21 -24.41
N GLU A 4 -27.02 8.95 -25.13
CA GLU A 4 -25.69 8.77 -24.58
C GLU A 4 -25.10 10.05 -23.97
N CYS A 5 -25.42 11.23 -24.56
CA CYS A 5 -25.02 12.51 -23.99
C CYS A 5 -25.75 12.84 -22.67
N ARG A 6 -27.01 12.39 -22.52
CA ARG A 6 -27.78 12.59 -21.27
C ARG A 6 -27.31 11.70 -20.14
N PHE A 7 -26.86 10.47 -20.45
CA PHE A 7 -26.31 9.55 -19.46
C PHE A 7 -24.94 10.02 -18.95
N ARG A 8 -24.05 10.52 -19.83
CA ARG A 8 -22.78 11.16 -19.41
C ARG A 8 -23.01 12.41 -18.57
N TYR A 9 -24.04 13.20 -18.84
CA TYR A 9 -24.34 14.42 -18.09
C TYR A 9 -24.94 14.13 -16.70
N LEU A 10 -25.66 13.01 -16.53
CA LEU A 10 -26.18 12.55 -15.24
C LEU A 10 -25.11 11.88 -14.38
N VAL A 11 -24.19 11.13 -14.98
CA VAL A 11 -23.03 10.53 -14.26
C VAL A 11 -22.09 11.62 -13.74
N ASN A 12 -21.89 12.72 -14.48
CA ASN A 12 -21.06 13.85 -14.03
C ASN A 12 -21.70 14.70 -12.92
N LYS A 13 -22.98 14.57 -12.63
CA LYS A 13 -23.65 15.36 -11.57
C LYS A 13 -23.69 14.66 -10.20
N PHE A 14 -23.29 13.39 -10.11
CA PHE A 14 -23.23 12.60 -8.89
C PHE A 14 -21.81 12.24 -8.44
N HIS A 15 -20.77 12.86 -9.00
CA HIS A 15 -19.44 12.80 -8.40
C HIS A 15 -19.44 13.66 -7.14
N LEU A 16 -19.99 13.10 -6.06
CA LEU A 16 -19.65 13.54 -4.71
C LEU A 16 -18.13 13.54 -4.64
N MET A 17 -17.52 14.72 -4.47
CA MET A 17 -16.08 14.83 -4.22
C MET A 17 -15.74 13.89 -3.06
N ILE A 18 -15.05 12.79 -3.37
CA ILE A 18 -14.59 11.85 -2.36
C ILE A 18 -13.57 12.60 -1.51
N LYS A 19 -13.94 12.89 -0.27
CA LYS A 19 -13.03 13.55 0.67
C LYS A 19 -12.15 12.49 1.32
N PRO A 20 -10.82 12.70 1.38
CA PRO A 20 -9.95 11.85 2.16
C PRO A 20 -10.45 11.72 3.59
N LYS A 21 -10.56 10.50 4.09
CA LYS A 21 -10.88 10.20 5.50
C LYS A 21 -9.59 9.86 6.24
N THR A 22 -9.55 10.21 7.51
CA THR A 22 -8.47 9.73 8.39
C THR A 22 -8.65 8.23 8.57
N LEU A 23 -7.58 7.47 8.34
CA LEU A 23 -7.56 6.04 8.59
C LEU A 23 -7.51 5.77 10.09
N GLY A 24 -7.99 4.60 10.53
CA GLY A 24 -8.00 4.21 11.94
C GLY A 24 -6.61 4.04 12.54
N LYS A 25 -5.60 3.77 11.70
CA LYS A 25 -4.20 3.70 12.10
C LYS A 25 -3.36 4.75 11.38
N ASN A 26 -2.37 5.30 12.09
CA ASN A 26 -1.44 6.27 11.51
C ASN A 26 -0.40 5.61 10.60
N ASN A 27 -0.05 4.34 10.85
CA ASN A 27 0.94 3.58 10.09
C ASN A 27 0.26 2.56 9.19
N PHE A 28 0.90 2.23 8.07
CA PHE A 28 0.49 1.16 7.18
C PHE A 28 1.62 0.13 7.03
N LEU A 29 1.74 -0.76 8.02
CA LEU A 29 2.83 -1.75 8.10
C LEU A 29 2.41 -3.11 7.54
N SER A 30 1.12 -3.45 7.68
CA SER A 30 0.54 -4.72 7.28
C SER A 30 -0.81 -4.51 6.59
N ARG A 31 -1.24 -5.49 5.82
CA ARG A 31 -2.62 -5.53 5.29
C ARG A 31 -3.68 -5.49 6.40
N LEU A 32 -3.34 -5.98 7.59
CA LEU A 32 -4.22 -6.00 8.76
C LEU A 32 -4.43 -4.63 9.41
N ASP A 33 -3.72 -3.60 8.94
CA ASP A 33 -3.88 -2.23 9.44
C ASP A 33 -5.07 -1.50 8.85
N LEU A 34 -5.70 -2.05 7.81
CA LEU A 34 -6.86 -1.45 7.16
C LEU A 34 -8.07 -2.37 7.23
N THR A 35 -9.22 -1.79 7.51
CA THR A 35 -10.52 -2.45 7.37
C THR A 35 -10.93 -2.58 5.90
N ARG A 36 -11.99 -3.35 5.64
CA ARG A 36 -12.57 -3.48 4.29
C ARG A 36 -13.07 -2.13 3.76
N GLU A 37 -13.69 -1.34 4.61
CA GLU A 37 -14.21 0.00 4.29
C GLU A 37 -13.09 0.96 3.93
N GLU A 38 -11.98 0.92 4.66
CA GLU A 38 -10.80 1.74 4.38
C GLU A 38 -10.12 1.34 3.07
N ILE A 39 -10.03 0.04 2.76
CA ILE A 39 -9.52 -0.44 1.47
C ILE A 39 -10.40 0.07 0.32
N ASN A 40 -11.72 -0.07 0.44
CA ASN A 40 -12.64 0.42 -0.59
C ASN A 40 -12.51 1.93 -0.76
N HIS A 41 -12.38 2.68 0.33
CA HIS A 41 -12.15 4.11 0.27
C HIS A 41 -10.83 4.47 -0.43
N ILE A 42 -9.75 3.72 -0.19
CA ILE A 42 -8.47 3.91 -0.91
C ILE A 42 -8.64 3.61 -2.40
N PHE A 43 -9.41 2.59 -2.77
CA PHE A 43 -9.69 2.29 -4.18
C PHE A 43 -10.49 3.42 -4.85
N ASP A 44 -11.53 3.93 -4.19
CA ASP A 44 -12.34 5.03 -4.71
C ASP A 44 -11.50 6.31 -4.87
N LEU A 45 -10.61 6.61 -3.91
CA LEU A 45 -9.65 7.70 -4.03
C LEU A 45 -8.71 7.49 -5.23
N ALA A 46 -8.16 6.29 -5.40
CA ALA A 46 -7.24 5.98 -6.50
C ALA A 46 -7.93 6.12 -7.86
N GLU A 47 -9.17 5.64 -8.00
CA GLU A 47 -10.00 5.82 -9.20
C GLU A 47 -10.25 7.31 -9.48
N SER A 48 -10.58 8.10 -8.44
CA SER A 48 -10.80 9.54 -8.57
C SER A 48 -9.53 10.29 -8.99
N PHE A 49 -8.35 9.90 -8.49
CA PHE A 49 -7.08 10.45 -8.95
C PHE A 49 -6.79 10.10 -10.42
N LYS A 50 -7.06 8.87 -10.85
CA LYS A 50 -6.90 8.45 -12.26
C LYS A 50 -7.80 9.26 -13.19
N ASN A 51 -9.01 9.55 -12.77
CA ASN A 51 -10.00 10.32 -13.53
C ASN A 51 -9.81 11.84 -13.43
N LYS A 52 -8.86 12.32 -12.61
CA LYS A 52 -8.62 13.75 -12.30
C LYS A 52 -9.81 14.46 -11.64
N ASP A 53 -10.64 13.70 -10.91
CA ASP A 53 -11.82 14.21 -10.22
C ASP A 53 -11.53 14.67 -8.79
N LEU A 54 -10.30 14.41 -8.30
CA LEU A 54 -9.88 14.73 -6.95
C LEU A 54 -8.84 15.84 -6.95
N ASN A 55 -9.16 16.94 -6.27
CA ASN A 55 -8.22 18.04 -6.05
C ASN A 55 -7.65 17.95 -4.63
N VAL A 56 -6.57 17.19 -4.48
CA VAL A 56 -5.78 17.10 -3.24
C VAL A 56 -4.36 17.53 -3.56
N SER A 57 -3.84 18.46 -2.75
CA SER A 57 -2.45 18.90 -2.85
C SER A 57 -1.65 18.44 -1.64
N PHE A 58 -0.43 18.01 -1.91
CA PHE A 58 0.61 17.76 -0.91
C PHE A 58 1.72 18.83 -0.99
N ASP A 59 1.33 20.06 -1.32
CA ASP A 59 2.25 21.17 -1.34
C ASP A 59 3.01 21.29 -0.02
N ASN A 60 4.33 21.45 -0.09
CA ASN A 60 5.24 21.48 1.06
C ASN A 60 5.29 20.18 1.88
N LYS A 61 4.75 19.05 1.38
CA LYS A 61 4.87 17.74 2.02
C LYS A 61 6.06 16.96 1.47
N VAL A 62 6.76 16.30 2.37
CA VAL A 62 7.98 15.55 2.09
C VAL A 62 7.78 14.09 2.49
N LEU A 63 8.00 13.17 1.53
CA LEU A 63 8.03 11.73 1.78
C LEU A 63 9.48 11.25 1.79
N GLY A 64 9.93 10.72 2.93
CA GLY A 64 11.22 10.04 3.03
C GLY A 64 11.13 8.61 2.49
N LEU A 65 12.03 8.23 1.58
CA LEU A 65 12.15 6.88 1.02
C LEU A 65 13.40 6.21 1.57
N ILE A 66 13.26 5.13 2.33
CA ILE A 66 14.36 4.30 2.84
C ILE A 66 14.27 2.94 2.18
N PHE A 67 15.21 2.64 1.28
CA PHE A 67 15.16 1.43 0.46
C PHE A 67 16.48 0.65 0.58
N ASP A 68 16.49 -0.35 1.48
CA ASP A 68 17.62 -1.26 1.67
C ASP A 68 17.74 -2.29 0.55
N LYS A 69 16.61 -2.61 -0.09
CA LYS A 69 16.54 -3.48 -1.27
C LYS A 69 16.45 -2.67 -2.55
N ALA A 70 17.15 -3.10 -3.58
CA ALA A 70 17.01 -2.54 -4.92
C ALA A 70 15.54 -2.57 -5.37
N SER A 71 15.08 -1.44 -5.88
CA SER A 71 13.70 -1.28 -6.34
C SER A 71 13.61 -0.19 -7.40
N THR A 72 13.16 -0.54 -8.57
CA THR A 72 12.87 0.44 -9.64
C THR A 72 11.41 0.88 -9.56
N ARG A 73 10.48 -0.07 -9.70
CA ARG A 73 9.05 0.22 -9.82
C ARG A 73 8.47 0.89 -8.58
N THR A 74 8.69 0.32 -7.39
CA THR A 74 8.15 0.87 -6.14
C THR A 74 8.72 2.25 -5.83
N ARG A 75 10.05 2.44 -6.00
CA ARG A 75 10.69 3.74 -5.79
C ARG A 75 10.11 4.81 -6.71
N VAL A 76 10.07 4.52 -8.02
CA VAL A 76 9.54 5.45 -9.02
C VAL A 76 8.06 5.74 -8.78
N SER A 77 7.24 4.74 -8.38
CA SER A 77 5.82 4.95 -8.12
C SER A 77 5.57 5.93 -6.97
N PHE A 78 6.31 5.83 -5.86
CA PHE A 78 6.22 6.79 -4.75
C PHE A 78 6.68 8.19 -5.17
N GLN A 79 7.79 8.30 -5.89
CA GLN A 79 8.31 9.59 -6.36
C GLN A 79 7.33 10.27 -7.31
N VAL A 80 6.80 9.54 -8.30
CA VAL A 80 5.84 10.08 -9.25
C VAL A 80 4.51 10.44 -8.58
N ALA A 81 4.04 9.62 -7.63
CA ALA A 81 2.82 9.91 -6.88
C ALA A 81 2.96 11.23 -6.10
N MET A 82 4.05 11.42 -5.34
CA MET A 82 4.30 12.65 -4.61
C MET A 82 4.43 13.86 -5.53
N SER A 83 5.17 13.73 -6.63
CA SER A 83 5.32 14.81 -7.62
C SER A 83 3.98 15.22 -8.23
N ARG A 84 3.11 14.27 -8.59
CA ARG A 84 1.78 14.56 -9.14
C ARG A 84 0.82 15.20 -8.15
N LEU A 85 1.07 15.01 -6.84
CA LEU A 85 0.31 15.61 -5.76
C LEU A 85 0.91 16.95 -5.28
N GLY A 86 1.97 17.47 -5.92
CA GLY A 86 2.63 18.72 -5.54
C GLY A 86 3.63 18.58 -4.39
N GLY A 87 3.85 17.37 -3.88
CA GLY A 87 4.83 17.08 -2.84
C GLY A 87 6.20 16.73 -3.40
N THR A 88 7.14 16.48 -2.49
CA THR A 88 8.53 16.10 -2.81
C THR A 88 8.92 14.79 -2.14
N THR A 89 10.02 14.19 -2.58
CA THR A 89 10.60 13.00 -1.95
C THR A 89 12.06 13.22 -1.61
N ILE A 90 12.50 12.62 -0.51
CA ILE A 90 13.93 12.49 -0.16
C ILE A 90 14.26 11.00 -0.25
N ASP A 91 15.17 10.64 -1.14
CA ASP A 91 15.63 9.26 -1.33
C ASP A 91 16.89 9.01 -0.50
N LEU A 92 16.76 8.17 0.51
CA LEU A 92 17.84 7.82 1.43
C LEU A 92 18.39 6.44 1.04
N ASN A 93 19.54 6.45 0.39
CA ASN A 93 20.26 5.22 0.09
C ASN A 93 21.11 4.82 1.31
N PRO A 94 20.89 3.66 1.92
CA PRO A 94 21.69 3.20 3.06
C PRO A 94 23.19 3.19 2.78
N ASN A 95 23.60 2.86 1.56
CA ASN A 95 25.02 2.80 1.18
C ASN A 95 25.71 4.18 1.18
N THR A 96 24.97 5.28 1.13
CA THR A 96 25.49 6.65 1.08
C THR A 96 25.07 7.51 2.27
N SER A 97 24.39 6.88 3.25
CA SER A 97 23.91 7.53 4.47
C SER A 97 24.51 6.89 5.73
N GLN A 98 24.28 7.47 6.90
CA GLN A 98 24.74 6.91 8.17
C GLN A 98 24.01 5.61 8.53
N ILE A 99 22.82 5.36 7.96
CA ILE A 99 22.07 4.10 8.12
C ILE A 99 22.97 2.89 7.77
N GLY A 100 23.66 2.94 6.64
CA GLY A 100 24.58 1.88 6.21
C GLY A 100 25.87 1.77 7.02
N ARG A 101 26.13 2.74 7.92
CA ARG A 101 27.27 2.76 8.84
C ARG A 101 26.91 2.32 10.26
N GLY A 102 25.68 1.80 10.47
CA GLY A 102 25.23 1.29 11.75
C GLY A 102 24.57 2.32 12.67
N GLU A 103 24.07 3.45 12.11
CA GLU A 103 23.23 4.34 12.90
C GLU A 103 21.99 3.58 13.40
N PRO A 104 21.66 3.66 14.71
CA PRO A 104 20.48 3.00 15.24
C PRO A 104 19.18 3.48 14.57
N ILE A 105 18.27 2.54 14.24
CA ILE A 105 16.98 2.85 13.62
C ILE A 105 16.22 3.92 14.39
N LYS A 106 16.23 3.85 15.74
CA LYS A 106 15.55 4.84 16.60
C LYS A 106 16.02 6.28 16.35
N ASP A 107 17.32 6.47 16.10
CA ASP A 107 17.89 7.80 15.92
C ASP A 107 17.59 8.31 14.53
N THR A 108 17.78 7.48 13.50
CA THR A 108 17.34 7.76 12.12
C THR A 108 15.86 8.12 12.06
N ALA A 109 14.98 7.31 12.68
CA ALA A 109 13.52 7.54 12.66
C ALA A 109 13.14 8.90 13.31
N ARG A 110 13.77 9.24 14.44
CA ARG A 110 13.54 10.51 15.14
C ARG A 110 13.99 11.71 14.32
N VAL A 111 15.18 11.62 13.73
CA VAL A 111 15.74 12.69 12.90
C VAL A 111 14.87 12.91 11.67
N LEU A 112 14.57 11.85 10.92
CA LEU A 112 13.77 11.95 9.71
C LEU A 112 12.35 12.45 9.96
N SER A 113 11.78 12.15 11.13
CA SER A 113 10.47 12.69 11.54
C SER A 113 10.43 14.20 11.70
N LYS A 114 11.59 14.90 11.75
CA LYS A 114 11.67 16.37 11.80
C LYS A 114 11.71 17.00 10.41
N TYR A 115 12.08 16.22 9.39
CA TYR A 115 12.22 16.69 8.02
C TYR A 115 11.10 16.19 7.10
N CYS A 116 10.58 14.98 7.36
CA CYS A 116 9.58 14.33 6.51
C CYS A 116 8.19 14.35 7.16
N ASP A 117 7.16 14.37 6.34
CA ASP A 117 5.77 14.23 6.77
C ASP A 117 5.31 12.76 6.82
N ALA A 118 5.99 11.87 6.09
CA ALA A 118 5.80 10.42 6.15
C ALA A 118 7.09 9.71 5.71
N LEU A 119 7.21 8.42 6.06
CA LEU A 119 8.31 7.56 5.65
C LEU A 119 7.78 6.34 4.88
N ALA A 120 8.32 6.02 3.72
CA ALA A 120 8.07 4.77 3.01
C ALA A 120 9.35 3.91 3.08
N ILE A 121 9.22 2.73 3.67
CA ILE A 121 10.36 1.89 4.00
C ILE A 121 10.27 0.56 3.28
N ARG A 122 11.34 0.19 2.57
CA ARG A 122 11.54 -1.10 1.94
C ARG A 122 12.79 -1.73 2.51
N THR A 123 12.62 -2.76 3.30
CA THR A 123 13.70 -3.46 4.00
C THR A 123 13.51 -4.97 3.92
N PHE A 124 14.44 -5.74 4.45
CA PHE A 124 14.32 -7.20 4.57
C PHE A 124 13.49 -7.56 5.79
N ASP A 125 13.92 -7.12 6.95
CA ASP A 125 13.33 -7.47 8.24
C ASP A 125 12.08 -6.63 8.55
N HIS A 126 10.99 -7.32 8.85
CA HIS A 126 9.73 -6.67 9.26
C HIS A 126 9.85 -6.00 10.65
N HIS A 127 10.66 -6.57 11.55
CA HIS A 127 10.90 -5.95 12.86
C HIS A 127 11.64 -4.61 12.76
N ALA A 128 12.55 -4.46 11.78
CA ALA A 128 13.17 -3.17 11.50
C ALA A 128 12.12 -2.12 11.09
N LEU A 129 11.14 -2.49 10.25
CA LEU A 129 10.03 -1.62 9.88
C LEU A 129 9.17 -1.23 11.11
N GLU A 130 8.86 -2.19 11.99
CA GLU A 130 8.14 -1.94 13.24
C GLU A 130 8.92 -1.00 14.15
N GLU A 131 10.26 -1.13 14.23
CA GLU A 131 11.09 -0.23 15.01
C GLU A 131 11.06 1.20 14.46
N TYR A 132 11.14 1.39 13.14
CA TYR A 132 10.92 2.71 12.52
C TYR A 132 9.56 3.29 12.93
N SER A 133 8.49 2.50 12.89
CA SER A 133 7.14 2.97 13.24
C SER A 133 7.00 3.34 14.71
N ARG A 134 7.74 2.68 15.59
CA ARG A 134 7.74 2.95 17.04
C ARG A 134 8.42 4.27 17.37
N TRP A 135 9.48 4.63 16.67
CA TRP A 135 10.29 5.80 16.96
C TRP A 135 9.98 7.01 16.07
N SER A 136 9.28 6.81 14.97
CA SER A 136 8.82 7.88 14.11
C SER A 136 7.60 8.58 14.72
N SER A 137 7.62 9.91 14.76
CA SER A 137 6.42 10.71 15.07
C SER A 137 5.56 10.97 13.82
N LYS A 138 5.94 10.40 12.69
CA LYS A 138 5.26 10.53 11.40
C LYS A 138 4.82 9.17 10.89
N PRO A 139 3.78 9.11 10.05
CA PRO A 139 3.30 7.86 9.45
C PRO A 139 4.42 7.08 8.74
N VAL A 140 4.44 5.77 8.96
CA VAL A 140 5.34 4.83 8.29
C VAL A 140 4.54 3.91 7.38
N ILE A 141 5.00 3.77 6.14
CA ILE A 141 4.40 2.96 5.09
C ILE A 141 5.34 1.81 4.74
N ASN A 142 4.83 0.59 4.79
CA ASN A 142 5.54 -0.59 4.32
C ASN A 142 5.57 -0.61 2.78
N ALA A 143 6.70 -0.21 2.21
CA ALA A 143 6.93 -0.32 0.77
C ALA A 143 7.31 -1.75 0.32
N LEU A 144 7.80 -2.57 1.21
CA LEU A 144 8.00 -4.03 1.16
C LEU A 144 8.88 -4.48 2.33
N THR A 145 8.54 -5.62 2.91
CA THR A 145 9.44 -6.45 3.74
C THR A 145 9.43 -7.89 3.23
N ASP A 146 10.26 -8.77 3.79
CA ASP A 146 10.20 -10.21 3.48
C ASP A 146 8.92 -10.88 4.02
N HIS A 147 8.20 -10.21 4.91
CA HIS A 147 6.94 -10.69 5.46
C HIS A 147 5.73 -10.31 4.59
N GLU A 148 5.64 -9.05 4.15
CA GLU A 148 4.52 -8.52 3.38
C GLU A 148 4.94 -7.47 2.33
N HIS A 149 4.12 -7.32 1.29
CA HIS A 149 4.14 -6.22 0.33
C HIS A 149 2.73 -5.60 0.20
N PRO A 150 2.24 -4.89 1.24
CA PRO A 150 0.84 -4.48 1.31
C PRO A 150 0.42 -3.50 0.21
N CYS A 151 1.30 -2.60 -0.21
CA CYS A 151 1.02 -1.69 -1.33
C CYS A 151 0.79 -2.43 -2.65
N GLN A 152 1.53 -3.54 -2.90
CA GLN A 152 1.37 -4.35 -4.10
C GLN A 152 0.00 -5.04 -4.11
N SER A 153 -0.39 -5.67 -3.01
CA SER A 153 -1.69 -6.34 -2.95
C SER A 153 -2.88 -5.38 -3.13
N LEU A 154 -2.77 -4.13 -2.66
CA LEU A 154 -3.78 -3.10 -2.97
C LEU A 154 -3.84 -2.80 -4.47
N ALA A 155 -2.69 -2.64 -5.12
CA ALA A 155 -2.63 -2.36 -6.56
C ALA A 155 -3.21 -3.54 -7.37
N ASP A 156 -2.91 -4.78 -6.98
CA ASP A 156 -3.42 -5.98 -7.64
C ASP A 156 -4.94 -6.08 -7.51
N PHE A 157 -5.48 -5.89 -6.30
CA PHE A 157 -6.94 -5.95 -6.09
C PHE A 157 -7.66 -4.75 -6.71
N LEU A 158 -7.06 -3.55 -6.77
CA LEU A 158 -7.62 -2.44 -7.53
C LEU A 158 -7.70 -2.77 -9.03
N THR A 159 -6.63 -3.34 -9.59
CA THR A 159 -6.61 -3.77 -11.00
C THR A 159 -7.69 -4.81 -11.29
N ILE A 160 -7.87 -5.80 -10.39
CA ILE A 160 -8.93 -6.80 -10.48
C ILE A 160 -10.31 -6.13 -10.41
N LYS A 161 -10.52 -5.20 -9.48
CA LYS A 161 -11.77 -4.44 -9.35
C LYS A 161 -12.10 -3.66 -10.63
N GLU A 162 -11.12 -2.98 -11.20
CA GLU A 162 -11.27 -2.20 -12.43
C GLU A 162 -11.61 -3.08 -13.65
N TYR A 163 -10.94 -4.24 -13.78
CA TYR A 163 -11.12 -5.12 -14.93
C TYR A 163 -12.44 -5.90 -14.90
N PHE A 164 -12.82 -6.41 -13.72
CA PHE A 164 -14.01 -7.26 -13.55
C PHE A 164 -15.25 -6.51 -13.01
N GLY A 165 -15.13 -5.21 -12.70
CA GLY A 165 -16.22 -4.41 -12.13
C GLY A 165 -16.52 -4.74 -10.66
N GLY A 166 -15.62 -5.41 -9.96
CA GLY A 166 -15.77 -5.80 -8.55
C GLY A 166 -15.19 -7.17 -8.25
N PHE A 167 -15.59 -7.77 -7.10
CA PHE A 167 -15.01 -9.02 -6.60
C PHE A 167 -16.00 -10.19 -6.55
N LYS A 168 -17.24 -9.99 -6.98
CA LYS A 168 -18.30 -11.00 -6.85
C LYS A 168 -17.95 -12.26 -7.65
N ASN A 169 -17.98 -13.41 -6.99
CA ASN A 169 -17.71 -14.74 -7.59
C ASN A 169 -16.30 -14.91 -8.18
N LEU A 170 -15.35 -14.06 -7.80
CA LEU A 170 -13.98 -14.20 -8.25
C LEU A 170 -13.15 -15.09 -7.31
N ILE A 171 -12.23 -15.82 -7.92
CA ILE A 171 -11.18 -16.57 -7.25
C ILE A 171 -9.86 -16.09 -7.81
N VAL A 172 -9.00 -15.57 -6.95
CA VAL A 172 -7.63 -15.18 -7.32
C VAL A 172 -6.73 -16.37 -7.11
N THR A 173 -6.02 -16.81 -8.15
CA THR A 173 -5.04 -17.89 -8.04
C THR A 173 -3.63 -17.35 -8.21
N PHE A 174 -2.80 -17.51 -7.17
CA PHE A 174 -1.37 -17.21 -7.21
C PHE A 174 -0.60 -18.53 -7.40
N ILE A 175 0.25 -18.58 -8.41
CA ILE A 175 1.11 -19.74 -8.71
C ILE A 175 2.56 -19.31 -8.53
N GLY A 176 3.24 -19.92 -7.56
CA GLY A 176 4.63 -19.59 -7.25
C GLY A 176 5.00 -19.88 -5.80
N ASP A 177 6.06 -19.27 -5.33
CA ASP A 177 6.56 -19.36 -3.97
C ASP A 177 5.62 -18.64 -2.99
N GLY A 178 5.35 -19.23 -1.83
CA GLY A 178 4.54 -18.66 -0.73
C GLY A 178 5.23 -17.51 0.01
N ASN A 179 5.71 -16.54 -0.73
CA ASN A 179 6.49 -15.39 -0.27
C ASN A 179 5.64 -14.22 0.27
N ASN A 180 6.27 -13.08 0.51
CA ASN A 180 5.64 -11.85 1.01
C ASN A 180 4.48 -11.33 0.13
N VAL A 181 4.55 -11.55 -1.20
CA VAL A 181 3.45 -11.16 -2.11
C VAL A 181 2.26 -12.09 -1.91
N ALA A 182 2.50 -13.43 -1.84
CA ALA A 182 1.45 -14.40 -1.54
C ALA A 182 0.80 -14.11 -0.18
N ASN A 183 1.60 -13.81 0.86
CA ASN A 183 1.10 -13.43 2.18
C ASN A 183 0.15 -12.23 2.10
N SER A 184 0.54 -11.18 1.41
CA SER A 184 -0.27 -9.96 1.26
C SER A 184 -1.54 -10.19 0.43
N LEU A 185 -1.49 -11.02 -0.61
CA LEU A 185 -2.66 -11.39 -1.39
C LEU A 185 -3.66 -12.19 -0.55
N ILE A 186 -3.18 -13.16 0.25
CA ILE A 186 -4.02 -13.97 1.15
C ILE A 186 -4.76 -13.07 2.14
N LEU A 187 -4.06 -12.15 2.82
CA LEU A 187 -4.68 -11.25 3.79
C LEU A 187 -5.63 -10.25 3.14
N CYS A 188 -5.23 -9.65 2.02
CA CYS A 188 -6.07 -8.70 1.30
C CYS A 188 -7.35 -9.37 0.78
N GLY A 189 -7.23 -10.56 0.20
CA GLY A 189 -8.37 -11.34 -0.25
C GLY A 189 -9.32 -11.68 0.89
N ALA A 190 -8.79 -12.10 2.05
CA ALA A 190 -9.60 -12.39 3.24
C ALA A 190 -10.41 -11.17 3.69
N ILE A 191 -9.78 -9.99 3.78
CA ILE A 191 -10.45 -8.74 4.19
C ILE A 191 -11.52 -8.32 3.17
N LEU A 192 -11.25 -8.49 1.87
CA LEU A 192 -12.18 -8.13 0.80
C LEU A 192 -13.28 -9.18 0.56
N GLY A 193 -13.19 -10.37 1.19
CA GLY A 193 -14.10 -11.49 0.97
C GLY A 193 -13.87 -12.18 -0.38
N VAL A 194 -12.64 -12.16 -0.89
CA VAL A 194 -12.22 -12.80 -2.13
C VAL A 194 -11.44 -14.07 -1.81
N GLN A 195 -11.84 -15.20 -2.41
CA GLN A 195 -11.09 -16.44 -2.26
C GLN A 195 -9.73 -16.33 -2.96
N VAL A 196 -8.64 -16.55 -2.21
CA VAL A 196 -7.29 -16.64 -2.76
C VAL A 196 -6.81 -18.09 -2.69
N ARG A 197 -6.41 -18.64 -3.83
CA ARG A 197 -5.77 -19.96 -3.95
C ARG A 197 -4.29 -19.76 -4.20
N VAL A 198 -3.44 -20.41 -3.40
CA VAL A 198 -2.00 -20.39 -3.60
C VAL A 198 -1.54 -21.79 -3.99
N VAL A 199 -0.90 -21.88 -5.14
CA VAL A 199 -0.36 -23.13 -5.69
C VAL A 199 1.16 -23.03 -5.64
N THR A 200 1.77 -23.83 -4.78
CA THR A 200 3.22 -23.82 -4.55
C THR A 200 3.82 -25.21 -4.72
N PRO A 201 5.11 -25.33 -5.06
CA PRO A 201 5.85 -26.57 -4.89
C PRO A 201 5.92 -26.95 -3.41
N LYS A 202 6.10 -28.22 -3.13
CA LYS A 202 6.34 -28.71 -1.77
C LYS A 202 7.56 -28.03 -1.15
N GLY A 203 7.41 -27.52 0.08
CA GLY A 203 8.46 -26.80 0.82
C GLY A 203 8.47 -25.28 0.57
N PHE A 204 7.58 -24.78 -0.28
CA PHE A 204 7.44 -23.35 -0.58
C PHE A 204 6.03 -22.83 -0.22
N GLU A 205 5.39 -23.47 0.75
CA GLU A 205 4.05 -23.10 1.20
C GLU A 205 4.03 -21.70 1.84
N PRO A 206 2.91 -20.97 1.77
CA PRO A 206 2.74 -19.70 2.47
C PRO A 206 2.91 -19.85 3.99
N ASN A 207 3.27 -18.78 4.65
CA ASN A 207 3.40 -18.76 6.11
C ASN A 207 2.09 -19.26 6.77
N PRO A 208 2.14 -20.33 7.58
CA PRO A 208 0.94 -20.92 8.19
C PRO A 208 0.20 -19.96 9.13
N LEU A 209 0.89 -19.01 9.75
CA LEU A 209 0.27 -17.99 10.62
C LEU A 209 -0.58 -17.01 9.78
N ILE A 210 -0.10 -16.64 8.60
CA ILE A 210 -0.85 -15.80 7.65
C ILE A 210 -2.12 -16.52 7.18
N VAL A 211 -1.99 -17.79 6.80
CA VAL A 211 -3.13 -18.62 6.36
C VAL A 211 -4.16 -18.78 7.50
N LYS A 212 -3.68 -19.03 8.73
CA LYS A 212 -4.55 -19.10 9.91
C LYS A 212 -5.30 -17.78 10.12
N LYS A 213 -4.58 -16.66 10.09
CA LYS A 213 -5.17 -15.33 10.27
C LYS A 213 -6.22 -15.00 9.21
N ALA A 214 -5.95 -15.32 7.95
CA ALA A 214 -6.91 -15.14 6.86
C ALA A 214 -8.19 -15.95 7.07
N LYS A 215 -8.08 -17.19 7.57
CA LYS A 215 -9.25 -18.04 7.91
C LYS A 215 -10.06 -17.47 9.08
N GLU A 216 -9.44 -16.80 10.03
CA GLU A 216 -10.13 -16.14 11.14
C GLU A 216 -10.95 -14.92 10.69
N ILE A 217 -10.45 -14.17 9.70
CA ILE A 217 -11.13 -12.99 9.13
C ILE A 217 -12.38 -13.41 8.33
N ASN A 218 -12.36 -14.58 7.70
CA ASN A 218 -13.46 -15.10 6.86
C ASN A 218 -14.53 -15.92 7.64
N LYS A 219 -14.47 -15.96 8.95
CA LYS A 219 -15.51 -16.57 9.81
C LYS A 219 -16.58 -15.53 10.15
#